data_78bc44543f3a718bd4544b20ea74ad5b
#
_entry.id   78bc44543f3a718bd4544b20ea74ad5b
#
_cell.length_a   1.000
_cell.length_b   1.000
_cell.length_c   1.000
_cell.angle_alpha   90.00
_cell.angle_beta   90.00
_cell.angle_gamma   90.00
#
_symmetry.space_group_name_H-M   'P 1'
#
loop_
_entity.id
_entity.type
_entity.pdbx_description
1 polymer ?
#
loop_
_entity_poly.entity_id
_entity_poly.type
_entity_poly.pdbx_seq_one_letter_code
_entity_poly.pdbx_strand_id
1 'polypeptide(L)'
;LKKELDIEKKGKEDGLASIPPHTSKEVIGYEKTITNHLVTKVTEVEASARTQITSLVEEINHLEIDKLRKKIDDYNEETKDKFNSLQSDEGNIKYYESQEVQNINKLFKQFQDENEITRAPRYPDSKRFSYAIILSLVLFEILANSYFFKEFTSTGILGGVFVALLIAVFNIGLGYVYGEHIARYINHISSFKKFIAYFMGLVFLGSTLIINFFAAHLRDAIDTAISLDQEAYTVDTMVVAQKVFSSPLALQSFESIVLILIGMAFTISAMLKMYFADDPYPGYGELDREKQAKTEAHYHEIREYLNMCRDLMLERVLDIRTTIQNISTNLNLLNNYRERLSLYTQNFQTFLHQVQTIADEIVNEYRSTNMRHRPEPKQFPKYYDKAYSMPYKPELNIPDSKIGILLKNLEK
;
A
#
# COMPACT_ATOMS: atom_id res chain seq x y z
N LEU A 1 71.82 -10.68 8.07
CA LEU A 1 72.01 -11.72 9.06
C LEU A 1 73.51 -12.22 9.02
N LYS A 2 74.06 -12.63 7.87
CA LYS A 2 75.50 -13.09 7.77
C LYS A 2 76.46 -12.01 8.22
N LYS A 3 76.27 -10.75 7.84
CA LYS A 3 77.13 -9.61 8.26
C LYS A 3 76.89 -9.22 9.72
N GLU A 4 75.62 -9.29 10.20
CA GLU A 4 75.24 -8.95 11.57
C GLU A 4 75.84 -9.92 12.59
N LEU A 5 75.93 -11.19 12.20
CA LEU A 5 76.43 -12.24 13.04
C LEU A 5 77.98 -12.45 12.87
N ASP A 6 78.70 -11.68 12.00
CA ASP A 6 80.13 -11.79 11.76
C ASP A 6 80.64 -13.24 11.62
N ILE A 7 79.90 -14.09 10.88
CA ILE A 7 79.96 -15.54 10.82
C ILE A 7 81.45 -16.01 10.49
N GLU A 8 81.99 -15.38 9.48
CA GLU A 8 83.36 -15.76 9.01
C GLU A 8 84.44 -15.42 10.06
N LYS A 9 84.35 -14.19 10.63
CA LYS A 9 85.32 -13.76 11.66
C LYS A 9 85.18 -14.64 12.89
N LYS A 10 83.99 -14.92 13.34
CA LYS A 10 83.74 -15.74 14.53
C LYS A 10 84.11 -17.20 14.30
N GLY A 11 83.87 -17.77 13.13
CA GLY A 11 84.32 -19.10 12.73
C GLY A 11 85.83 -19.24 12.75
N LYS A 12 86.55 -18.20 12.33
CA LYS A 12 88.04 -18.16 12.38
C LYS A 12 88.56 -18.08 13.82
N GLU A 13 87.98 -17.15 14.63
CA GLU A 13 88.39 -16.99 16.03
C GLU A 13 88.22 -18.27 16.82
N ASP A 14 87.05 -18.88 16.74
CA ASP A 14 86.68 -20.10 17.45
C ASP A 14 87.47 -21.31 16.92
N GLY A 15 87.80 -21.35 15.61
CA GLY A 15 88.64 -22.35 15.02
C GLY A 15 90.08 -22.34 15.60
N LEU A 16 90.72 -21.15 15.65
CA LEU A 16 92.01 -20.97 16.25
C LEU A 16 92.05 -21.36 17.75
N ALA A 17 90.93 -21.12 18.46
CA ALA A 17 90.78 -21.49 19.86
C ALA A 17 90.33 -22.94 20.11
N SER A 18 90.11 -23.74 19.04
CA SER A 18 89.56 -25.11 19.13
C SER A 18 88.17 -25.16 19.83
N ILE A 19 87.36 -24.13 19.65
CA ILE A 19 85.99 -24.04 20.17
C ILE A 19 85.04 -24.34 19.03
N PRO A 20 84.02 -25.23 19.18
CA PRO A 20 83.81 -26.13 20.31
C PRO A 20 84.78 -27.23 20.44
N PRO A 21 85.03 -27.81 21.67
CA PRO A 21 85.94 -28.96 21.84
C PRO A 21 85.51 -30.17 20.98
N HIS A 22 86.46 -30.97 20.50
CA HIS A 22 86.16 -32.14 19.64
C HIS A 22 85.32 -33.20 20.37
N THR A 23 85.32 -33.19 21.70
CA THR A 23 84.51 -34.09 22.56
C THR A 23 83.06 -33.70 22.63
N SER A 24 82.66 -32.50 22.13
CA SER A 24 81.31 -32.02 22.19
C SER A 24 80.37 -32.89 21.35
N LYS A 25 79.27 -33.34 21.97
CA LYS A 25 78.23 -34.17 21.34
C LYS A 25 77.05 -33.36 20.90
N GLU A 26 76.88 -32.17 21.47
CA GLU A 26 75.72 -31.25 21.24
C GLU A 26 76.19 -29.90 20.71
N VAL A 27 75.30 -29.17 20.06
CA VAL A 27 75.52 -27.81 19.55
C VAL A 27 75.78 -26.85 20.70
N ILE A 28 76.93 -26.31 20.79
CA ILE A 28 77.39 -25.35 21.81
C ILE A 28 78.13 -24.18 21.17
N GLY A 29 78.51 -23.18 21.96
CA GLY A 29 79.26 -22.02 21.51
C GLY A 29 78.45 -21.12 20.56
N TYR A 30 79.17 -20.60 19.56
CA TYR A 30 78.58 -19.60 18.65
C TYR A 30 77.45 -20.16 17.75
N GLU A 31 77.54 -21.45 17.38
CA GLU A 31 76.46 -22.11 16.65
C GLU A 31 75.15 -22.12 17.42
N LYS A 32 75.18 -22.25 18.78
CA LYS A 32 74.03 -22.10 19.64
C LYS A 32 73.51 -20.69 19.62
N THR A 33 74.38 -19.66 19.55
CA THR A 33 73.98 -18.25 19.43
C THR A 33 73.21 -17.99 18.10
N ILE A 34 73.74 -18.54 16.98
CA ILE A 34 73.05 -18.49 15.67
C ILE A 34 71.70 -19.13 15.76
N THR A 35 71.59 -20.34 16.35
CA THR A 35 70.35 -21.07 16.53
C THR A 35 69.34 -20.25 17.33
N ASN A 36 69.71 -19.69 18.47
CA ASN A 36 68.83 -18.90 19.33
C ASN A 36 68.36 -17.66 18.59
N HIS A 37 69.20 -16.95 17.82
CA HIS A 37 68.78 -15.78 17.04
C HIS A 37 67.75 -16.14 15.98
N LEU A 38 67.93 -17.26 15.27
CA LEU A 38 67.00 -17.76 14.30
C LEU A 38 65.66 -18.17 14.95
N VAL A 39 65.69 -18.87 16.09
CA VAL A 39 64.48 -19.25 16.86
C VAL A 39 63.75 -18.02 17.31
N THR A 40 64.45 -16.98 17.81
CA THR A 40 63.79 -15.72 18.20
C THR A 40 63.04 -15.08 17.01
N LYS A 41 63.70 -15.01 15.83
CA LYS A 41 63.04 -14.46 14.63
C LYS A 41 61.82 -15.26 14.17
N VAL A 42 61.90 -16.60 14.21
CA VAL A 42 60.77 -17.48 13.90
C VAL A 42 59.64 -17.27 14.90
N THR A 43 59.92 -17.14 16.19
CA THR A 43 58.93 -16.91 17.24
C THR A 43 58.23 -15.55 17.07
N GLU A 44 59.00 -14.49 16.69
CA GLU A 44 58.41 -13.16 16.41
C GLU A 44 57.41 -13.22 15.23
N VAL A 45 57.80 -13.88 14.13
CA VAL A 45 56.94 -14.02 12.94
C VAL A 45 55.73 -14.93 13.22
N GLU A 46 55.93 -16.02 13.99
CA GLU A 46 54.87 -16.89 14.43
C GLU A 46 53.82 -16.13 15.26
N ALA A 47 54.24 -15.33 16.24
CA ALA A 47 53.32 -14.54 17.08
C ALA A 47 52.52 -13.55 16.23
N SER A 48 53.17 -12.89 15.25
CA SER A 48 52.48 -12.01 14.31
C SER A 48 51.44 -12.76 13.45
N ALA A 49 51.84 -13.92 12.90
CA ALA A 49 50.94 -14.74 12.09
C ALA A 49 49.75 -15.26 12.89
N ARG A 50 49.96 -15.70 14.14
CA ARG A 50 48.88 -16.13 15.04
C ARG A 50 47.89 -15.00 15.32
N THR A 51 48.40 -13.79 15.59
CA THR A 51 47.51 -12.61 15.82
C THR A 51 46.66 -12.33 14.60
N GLN A 52 47.20 -12.35 13.39
CA GLN A 52 46.46 -12.12 12.16
C GLN A 52 45.44 -13.22 11.87
N ILE A 53 45.78 -14.49 12.10
CA ILE A 53 44.85 -15.61 11.97
C ILE A 53 43.70 -15.47 12.97
N THR A 54 44.00 -15.14 14.22
CA THR A 54 42.94 -14.92 15.24
C THR A 54 41.98 -13.82 14.86
N SER A 55 42.50 -12.68 14.37
CA SER A 55 41.67 -11.57 13.89
C SER A 55 40.76 -11.99 12.74
N LEU A 56 41.28 -12.74 11.74
CA LEU A 56 40.47 -13.25 10.64
C LEU A 56 39.39 -14.23 11.10
N VAL A 57 39.69 -15.08 12.07
CA VAL A 57 38.70 -16.01 12.65
C VAL A 57 37.59 -15.26 13.40
N GLU A 58 37.93 -14.18 14.10
CA GLU A 58 36.96 -13.31 14.75
C GLU A 58 36.04 -12.63 13.71
N GLU A 59 36.63 -12.08 12.63
CA GLU A 59 35.85 -11.48 11.52
C GLU A 59 34.89 -12.50 10.90
N ILE A 60 35.31 -13.74 10.66
CA ILE A 60 34.46 -14.83 10.17
C ILE A 60 33.29 -15.12 11.13
N ASN A 61 33.57 -15.14 12.44
CA ASN A 61 32.51 -15.38 13.43
C ASN A 61 31.47 -14.26 13.48
N HIS A 62 31.79 -13.03 13.08
CA HIS A 62 30.88 -11.91 13.01
C HIS A 62 29.94 -11.93 11.80
N LEU A 63 30.13 -12.80 10.81
CA LEU A 63 29.29 -12.87 9.60
C LEU A 63 27.86 -13.36 9.88
N GLU A 64 27.57 -13.95 11.04
CA GLU A 64 26.24 -14.34 11.54
C GLU A 64 25.31 -15.02 10.50
N ILE A 65 25.88 -15.80 9.58
CA ILE A 65 25.14 -16.42 8.46
C ILE A 65 23.97 -17.28 8.95
N ASP A 66 24.17 -18.02 10.05
CA ASP A 66 23.13 -18.87 10.65
C ASP A 66 21.95 -18.03 11.16
N LYS A 67 22.21 -16.82 11.69
CA LYS A 67 21.13 -15.90 12.11
C LYS A 67 20.33 -15.38 10.91
N LEU A 68 21.00 -15.09 9.79
CA LEU A 68 20.34 -14.64 8.57
C LEU A 68 19.46 -15.74 7.98
N ARG A 69 19.90 -17.00 8.01
CA ARG A 69 19.11 -18.16 7.58
C ARG A 69 17.89 -18.32 8.45
N LYS A 70 18.06 -18.32 9.78
CA LYS A 70 16.92 -18.39 10.73
C LYS A 70 15.91 -17.27 10.51
N LYS A 71 16.36 -16.06 10.18
CA LYS A 71 15.49 -14.93 9.88
C LYS A 71 14.57 -15.18 8.69
N ILE A 72 15.02 -15.92 7.67
CA ILE A 72 14.14 -16.33 6.54
C ILE A 72 13.07 -17.31 7.00
N ASP A 73 13.43 -18.27 7.84
CA ASP A 73 12.48 -19.24 8.38
C ASP A 73 11.44 -18.54 9.27
N ASP A 74 11.87 -17.60 10.11
CA ASP A 74 11.00 -16.78 10.96
C ASP A 74 10.03 -15.92 10.10
N TYR A 75 10.49 -15.35 8.96
CA TYR A 75 9.61 -14.62 8.04
C TYR A 75 8.55 -15.50 7.40
N ASN A 76 8.88 -16.76 7.06
CA ASN A 76 7.92 -17.70 6.49
C ASN A 76 6.83 -18.06 7.51
N GLU A 77 7.20 -18.34 8.76
CA GLU A 77 6.26 -18.64 9.85
C GLU A 77 5.35 -17.44 10.15
N GLU A 78 5.93 -16.25 10.34
CA GLU A 78 5.18 -15.02 10.60
C GLU A 78 4.22 -14.68 9.45
N THR A 79 4.65 -14.88 8.19
CA THR A 79 3.80 -14.63 7.01
C THR A 79 2.63 -15.59 6.98
N LYS A 80 2.88 -16.87 7.28
CA LYS A 80 1.84 -17.90 7.35
C LYS A 80 0.82 -17.57 8.44
N ASP A 81 1.27 -17.15 9.62
CA ASP A 81 0.38 -16.79 10.73
C ASP A 81 -0.45 -15.55 10.41
N LYS A 82 0.15 -14.50 9.84
CA LYS A 82 -0.58 -13.31 9.38
C LYS A 82 -1.58 -13.65 8.28
N PHE A 83 -1.21 -14.53 7.34
CA PHE A 83 -2.13 -14.95 6.28
C PHE A 83 -3.29 -15.77 6.85
N ASN A 84 -3.03 -16.68 7.78
CA ASN A 84 -4.05 -17.48 8.46
C ASN A 84 -4.99 -16.59 9.29
N SER A 85 -4.49 -15.58 9.98
CA SER A 85 -5.33 -14.62 10.72
C SER A 85 -6.23 -13.81 9.76
N LEU A 86 -5.70 -13.31 8.64
CA LEU A 86 -6.50 -12.66 7.62
C LEU A 86 -7.57 -13.57 7.03
N GLN A 87 -7.28 -14.86 6.89
CA GLN A 87 -8.23 -15.84 6.40
C GLN A 87 -9.30 -16.20 7.43
N SER A 88 -8.96 -16.31 8.72
CA SER A 88 -9.90 -16.69 9.78
C SER A 88 -10.85 -15.56 10.17
N ASP A 89 -10.36 -14.33 10.25
CA ASP A 89 -11.13 -13.19 10.77
C ASP A 89 -11.97 -12.52 9.67
N GLU A 90 -11.48 -12.50 8.45
CA GLU A 90 -12.13 -11.78 7.35
C GLU A 90 -12.35 -12.64 6.08
N GLY A 91 -11.59 -13.72 5.90
CA GLY A 91 -11.60 -14.51 4.66
C GLY A 91 -12.88 -15.29 4.45
N ASN A 92 -13.54 -15.77 5.51
CA ASN A 92 -14.82 -16.48 5.43
C ASN A 92 -15.99 -15.54 5.05
N ILE A 93 -15.86 -14.25 5.32
CA ILE A 93 -16.89 -13.26 5.02
C ILE A 93 -16.80 -12.80 3.55
N LYS A 94 -15.62 -12.86 2.95
CA LYS A 94 -15.33 -12.20 1.67
C LYS A 94 -15.29 -13.12 0.46
N TYR A 95 -15.06 -14.39 0.66
CA TYR A 95 -14.99 -15.37 -0.44
C TYR A 95 -16.35 -15.82 -0.97
N TYR A 96 -17.37 -15.78 -0.12
CA TYR A 96 -18.75 -16.06 -0.50
C TYR A 96 -19.50 -14.75 -0.65
N GLU A 97 -20.41 -14.69 -1.62
CA GLU A 97 -21.39 -13.58 -1.67
C GLU A 97 -21.89 -13.32 -0.25
N SER A 98 -21.73 -12.10 0.25
CA SER A 98 -22.19 -11.78 1.60
C SER A 98 -23.66 -12.15 1.70
N GLN A 99 -24.08 -12.61 2.85
CA GLN A 99 -25.49 -13.00 3.07
C GLN A 99 -26.45 -11.84 2.73
N GLU A 100 -25.96 -10.60 2.85
CA GLU A 100 -26.69 -9.41 2.45
C GLU A 100 -26.88 -9.30 0.93
N VAL A 101 -25.84 -9.60 0.13
CA VAL A 101 -25.94 -9.61 -1.34
C VAL A 101 -26.86 -10.74 -1.80
N GLN A 102 -26.77 -11.92 -1.20
CA GLN A 102 -27.70 -13.02 -1.50
C GLN A 102 -29.16 -12.65 -1.17
N ASN A 103 -29.38 -12.06 0.00
CA ASN A 103 -30.71 -11.65 0.44
C ASN A 103 -31.31 -10.57 -0.48
N ILE A 104 -30.54 -9.54 -0.82
CA ILE A 104 -31.05 -8.48 -1.71
C ILE A 104 -31.29 -9.00 -3.14
N ASN A 105 -30.46 -9.91 -3.65
CA ASN A 105 -30.67 -10.57 -4.94
C ASN A 105 -31.96 -11.40 -4.93
N LYS A 106 -32.21 -12.11 -3.83
CA LYS A 106 -33.46 -12.89 -3.66
C LYS A 106 -34.67 -11.97 -3.59
N LEU A 107 -34.61 -10.90 -2.80
CA LEU A 107 -35.69 -9.90 -2.70
C LEU A 107 -35.97 -9.24 -4.06
N PHE A 108 -34.92 -8.88 -4.78
CA PHE A 108 -35.05 -8.29 -6.12
C PHE A 108 -35.74 -9.24 -7.09
N LYS A 109 -35.35 -10.49 -7.09
CA LYS A 109 -36.00 -11.51 -7.93
C LYS A 109 -37.45 -11.78 -7.54
N GLN A 110 -37.71 -11.91 -6.24
CA GLN A 110 -39.09 -12.04 -5.74
C GLN A 110 -39.97 -10.84 -6.15
N PHE A 111 -39.44 -9.64 -6.04
CA PHE A 111 -40.15 -8.44 -6.48
C PHE A 111 -40.49 -8.47 -7.98
N GLN A 112 -39.53 -8.92 -8.82
CA GLN A 112 -39.77 -9.08 -10.26
C GLN A 112 -40.84 -10.13 -10.54
N ASP A 113 -40.75 -11.29 -9.88
CA ASP A 113 -41.68 -12.42 -10.08
C ASP A 113 -43.11 -12.05 -9.60
N GLU A 114 -43.25 -11.45 -8.41
CA GLU A 114 -44.54 -11.03 -7.84
C GLU A 114 -45.19 -9.93 -8.64
N ASN A 115 -44.43 -9.08 -9.34
CA ASN A 115 -44.96 -7.97 -10.11
C ASN A 115 -44.91 -8.18 -11.63
N GLU A 116 -44.59 -9.39 -12.08
CA GLU A 116 -44.48 -9.78 -13.49
C GLU A 116 -43.58 -8.87 -14.33
N ILE A 117 -42.46 -8.41 -13.72
CA ILE A 117 -41.52 -7.49 -14.37
C ILE A 117 -40.38 -8.28 -15.02
N THR A 118 -40.34 -8.26 -16.36
CA THR A 118 -39.29 -8.99 -17.14
C THR A 118 -38.17 -8.08 -17.66
N ARG A 119 -38.33 -6.77 -17.55
CA ARG A 119 -37.36 -5.77 -18.01
C ARG A 119 -36.34 -5.33 -16.93
N ALA A 120 -35.25 -4.78 -17.34
CA ALA A 120 -34.33 -4.09 -16.43
C ALA A 120 -34.97 -2.75 -15.94
N PRO A 121 -34.54 -2.28 -14.74
CA PRO A 121 -34.93 -0.95 -14.23
C PRO A 121 -34.50 0.17 -15.17
N ARG A 122 -35.29 1.23 -15.23
CA ARG A 122 -35.04 2.40 -16.10
C ARG A 122 -35.20 3.68 -15.28
N TYR A 123 -34.09 4.25 -14.86
CA TYR A 123 -34.04 5.52 -14.13
C TYR A 123 -32.77 6.26 -14.45
N PRO A 124 -32.72 7.60 -14.29
CA PRO A 124 -31.50 8.38 -14.49
C PRO A 124 -30.46 8.08 -13.40
N ASP A 125 -29.18 8.22 -13.73
CA ASP A 125 -28.05 7.96 -12.82
C ASP A 125 -28.10 8.83 -11.55
N SER A 126 -28.71 10.02 -11.62
CA SER A 126 -28.82 10.93 -10.49
C SER A 126 -30.18 11.61 -10.37
N LYS A 127 -30.86 11.38 -9.25
CA LYS A 127 -32.08 12.14 -8.87
C LYS A 127 -31.77 13.63 -8.64
N ARG A 128 -30.52 14.00 -8.30
CA ARG A 128 -30.13 15.41 -8.04
C ARG A 128 -30.40 16.30 -9.25
N PHE A 129 -30.16 15.79 -10.45
CA PHE A 129 -30.43 16.51 -11.69
C PHE A 129 -31.92 16.78 -11.88
N SER A 130 -32.79 15.82 -11.49
CA SER A 130 -34.26 16.01 -11.54
C SER A 130 -34.71 17.09 -10.56
N TYR A 131 -34.20 17.14 -9.36
CA TYR A 131 -34.49 18.20 -8.38
C TYR A 131 -33.98 19.58 -8.83
N ALA A 132 -32.82 19.66 -9.48
CA ALA A 132 -32.34 20.91 -10.04
C ALA A 132 -33.26 21.46 -11.12
N ILE A 133 -33.84 20.59 -11.96
CA ILE A 133 -34.82 20.98 -12.95
C ILE A 133 -36.12 21.49 -12.27
N ILE A 134 -36.60 20.81 -11.23
CA ILE A 134 -37.78 21.28 -10.47
C ILE A 134 -37.55 22.67 -9.88
N LEU A 135 -36.38 22.88 -9.24
CA LEU A 135 -36.03 24.21 -8.73
C LEU A 135 -36.00 25.28 -9.85
N SER A 136 -35.46 24.93 -11.00
CA SER A 136 -35.44 25.83 -12.17
C SER A 136 -36.86 26.15 -12.66
N LEU A 137 -37.79 25.16 -12.70
CA LEU A 137 -39.17 25.38 -13.04
C LEU A 137 -39.83 26.36 -12.07
N VAL A 138 -39.62 26.23 -10.74
CA VAL A 138 -40.09 27.17 -9.73
C VAL A 138 -39.64 28.59 -10.03
N LEU A 139 -38.35 28.78 -10.28
CA LEU A 139 -37.79 30.09 -10.58
C LEU A 139 -38.35 30.68 -11.86
N PHE A 140 -38.51 29.90 -12.91
CA PHE A 140 -39.11 30.37 -14.17
C PHE A 140 -40.59 30.73 -14.01
N GLU A 141 -41.37 29.93 -13.25
CA GLU A 141 -42.76 30.25 -13.00
C GLU A 141 -42.92 31.53 -12.17
N ILE A 142 -42.06 31.73 -11.12
CA ILE A 142 -42.04 32.99 -10.38
C ILE A 142 -41.76 34.17 -11.28
N LEU A 143 -40.76 34.09 -12.14
CA LEU A 143 -40.39 35.16 -13.07
C LEU A 143 -41.52 35.47 -14.05
N ALA A 144 -42.13 34.43 -14.64
CA ALA A 144 -43.23 34.58 -15.57
C ALA A 144 -44.47 35.22 -14.90
N ASN A 145 -44.85 34.71 -13.73
CA ASN A 145 -46.06 35.18 -13.03
C ASN A 145 -45.86 36.51 -12.31
N SER A 146 -44.64 36.87 -11.88
CA SER A 146 -44.39 38.14 -11.19
C SER A 146 -44.77 39.37 -12.02
N TYR A 147 -44.63 39.26 -13.34
CA TYR A 147 -45.04 40.32 -14.27
C TYR A 147 -46.55 40.55 -14.25
N PHE A 148 -47.37 39.47 -14.15
CA PHE A 148 -48.82 39.54 -14.16
C PHE A 148 -49.42 40.09 -12.83
N PHE A 149 -48.66 39.98 -11.73
CA PHE A 149 -49.10 40.43 -10.40
C PHE A 149 -48.36 41.66 -9.87
N LYS A 150 -47.57 42.36 -10.72
CA LYS A 150 -46.74 43.53 -10.30
C LYS A 150 -47.59 44.68 -9.70
N GLU A 151 -48.86 44.77 -10.04
CA GLU A 151 -49.75 45.84 -9.61
C GLU A 151 -50.63 45.44 -8.41
N PHE A 152 -50.46 44.20 -7.86
CA PHE A 152 -51.26 43.69 -6.77
C PHE A 152 -51.01 44.42 -5.43
N THR A 153 -49.83 44.96 -5.24
CA THR A 153 -49.43 45.62 -3.98
C THR A 153 -48.78 46.97 -4.27
N SER A 154 -48.86 47.88 -3.27
CA SER A 154 -48.16 49.19 -3.32
C SER A 154 -46.65 49.06 -3.43
N THR A 155 -46.10 47.88 -3.17
CA THR A 155 -44.67 47.56 -3.31
C THR A 155 -44.28 47.16 -4.75
N GLY A 156 -45.19 47.16 -5.70
CA GLY A 156 -44.96 46.90 -7.12
C GLY A 156 -44.42 45.48 -7.39
N ILE A 157 -43.32 45.36 -8.10
CA ILE A 157 -42.77 44.07 -8.51
C ILE A 157 -42.47 43.12 -7.32
N LEU A 158 -42.05 43.62 -6.16
CA LEU A 158 -41.76 42.79 -4.97
C LEU A 158 -43.03 42.07 -4.46
N GLY A 159 -44.18 42.77 -4.43
CA GLY A 159 -45.46 42.15 -4.08
C GLY A 159 -45.92 41.13 -5.11
N GLY A 160 -45.72 41.43 -6.40
CA GLY A 160 -46.02 40.49 -7.48
C GLY A 160 -45.17 39.20 -7.39
N VAL A 161 -43.88 39.30 -7.03
CA VAL A 161 -43.01 38.14 -6.79
C VAL A 161 -43.53 37.28 -5.66
N PHE A 162 -44.06 37.85 -4.57
CA PHE A 162 -44.61 37.07 -3.46
C PHE A 162 -45.83 36.25 -3.87
N VAL A 163 -46.78 36.86 -4.60
CA VAL A 163 -47.96 36.14 -5.12
C VAL A 163 -47.54 35.07 -6.11
N ALA A 164 -46.64 35.40 -7.02
CA ALA A 164 -46.09 34.45 -8.00
C ALA A 164 -45.40 33.26 -7.34
N LEU A 165 -44.65 33.48 -6.25
CA LEU A 165 -44.02 32.43 -5.43
C LEU A 165 -45.07 31.46 -4.88
N LEU A 166 -46.15 31.97 -4.30
CA LEU A 166 -47.22 31.11 -3.76
C LEU A 166 -47.84 30.25 -4.88
N ILE A 167 -48.15 30.84 -6.03
CA ILE A 167 -48.74 30.12 -7.17
C ILE A 167 -47.75 29.05 -7.67
N ALA A 168 -46.47 29.39 -7.84
CA ALA A 168 -45.45 28.47 -8.29
C ALA A 168 -45.25 27.28 -7.32
N VAL A 169 -45.23 27.55 -6.01
CA VAL A 169 -45.12 26.50 -4.99
C VAL A 169 -46.30 25.54 -5.06
N PHE A 170 -47.54 26.05 -5.23
CA PHE A 170 -48.70 25.17 -5.36
C PHE A 170 -48.71 24.40 -6.68
N ASN A 171 -48.49 25.04 -7.81
CA ASN A 171 -48.47 24.41 -9.13
C ASN A 171 -47.40 23.33 -9.22
N ILE A 172 -46.12 23.70 -9.00
CA ILE A 172 -45.01 22.78 -9.11
C ILE A 172 -45.03 21.75 -7.98
N GLY A 173 -45.44 22.15 -6.76
CA GLY A 173 -45.62 21.25 -5.63
C GLY A 173 -46.64 20.15 -5.89
N LEU A 174 -47.81 20.47 -6.47
CA LEU A 174 -48.78 19.47 -6.88
C LEU A 174 -48.21 18.54 -7.96
N GLY A 175 -47.56 19.08 -9.00
CA GLY A 175 -46.91 18.29 -10.06
C GLY A 175 -45.85 17.35 -9.48
N TYR A 176 -45.02 17.87 -8.58
CA TYR A 176 -44.00 17.10 -7.89
C TYR A 176 -44.62 15.93 -7.10
N VAL A 177 -45.54 16.20 -6.19
CA VAL A 177 -46.14 15.17 -5.31
C VAL A 177 -46.87 14.10 -6.11
N TYR A 178 -47.69 14.50 -7.08
CA TYR A 178 -48.39 13.53 -7.91
C TYR A 178 -47.42 12.72 -8.77
N GLY A 179 -46.44 13.36 -9.44
CA GLY A 179 -45.48 12.70 -10.32
C GLY A 179 -44.58 11.71 -9.59
N GLU A 180 -44.02 12.10 -8.44
CA GLU A 180 -43.09 11.26 -7.70
C GLU A 180 -43.75 10.11 -6.94
N HIS A 181 -44.88 10.39 -6.28
CA HIS A 181 -45.43 9.45 -5.31
C HIS A 181 -46.68 8.69 -5.80
N ILE A 182 -47.41 9.21 -6.78
CA ILE A 182 -48.73 8.67 -7.13
C ILE A 182 -48.78 8.16 -8.56
N ALA A 183 -48.36 8.95 -9.54
CA ALA A 183 -48.52 8.65 -10.96
C ALA A 183 -47.94 7.31 -11.40
N ARG A 184 -46.86 6.85 -10.78
CA ARG A 184 -46.19 5.57 -11.10
C ARG A 184 -47.09 4.37 -10.77
N TYR A 185 -48.05 4.49 -9.81
CA TYR A 185 -48.94 3.38 -9.47
C TYR A 185 -49.94 3.05 -10.60
N ILE A 186 -50.06 3.87 -11.62
CA ILE A 186 -50.79 3.55 -12.84
C ILE A 186 -50.24 2.28 -13.51
N ASN A 187 -48.95 2.03 -13.35
CA ASN A 187 -48.24 0.84 -13.92
C ASN A 187 -48.24 -0.37 -12.98
N HIS A 188 -48.76 -0.25 -11.75
CA HIS A 188 -48.73 -1.32 -10.77
C HIS A 188 -49.63 -2.49 -11.20
N ILE A 189 -49.25 -3.77 -10.92
CA ILE A 189 -50.04 -4.95 -11.26
C ILE A 189 -51.43 -4.95 -10.59
N SER A 190 -51.53 -4.50 -9.36
CA SER A 190 -52.79 -4.44 -8.58
C SER A 190 -53.78 -3.43 -9.14
N SER A 191 -54.99 -3.90 -9.56
CA SER A 191 -56.08 -3.08 -10.05
C SER A 191 -56.54 -2.03 -9.02
N PHE A 192 -56.48 -2.35 -7.71
CA PHE A 192 -56.87 -1.41 -6.66
C PHE A 192 -55.90 -0.23 -6.57
N LYS A 193 -54.58 -0.48 -6.64
CA LYS A 193 -53.57 0.60 -6.65
C LYS A 193 -53.67 1.45 -7.91
N LYS A 194 -53.94 0.86 -9.08
CA LYS A 194 -54.22 1.59 -10.32
C LYS A 194 -55.45 2.52 -10.14
N PHE A 195 -56.53 2.00 -9.58
CA PHE A 195 -57.72 2.79 -9.35
C PHE A 195 -57.44 4.01 -8.45
N ILE A 196 -56.71 3.82 -7.36
CA ILE A 196 -56.32 4.94 -6.49
C ILE A 196 -55.49 5.97 -7.28
N ALA A 197 -54.50 5.52 -8.09
CA ALA A 197 -53.66 6.43 -8.86
C ALA A 197 -54.45 7.25 -9.88
N TYR A 198 -55.45 6.63 -10.58
CA TYR A 198 -56.32 7.35 -11.48
C TYR A 198 -57.27 8.32 -10.74
N PHE A 199 -57.85 7.90 -9.60
CA PHE A 199 -58.68 8.77 -8.77
C PHE A 199 -57.90 10.00 -8.28
N MET A 200 -56.68 9.76 -7.77
CA MET A 200 -55.81 10.87 -7.35
C MET A 200 -55.35 11.73 -8.53
N GLY A 201 -55.28 11.16 -9.74
CA GLY A 201 -55.03 11.91 -10.98
C GLY A 201 -56.18 12.90 -11.30
N LEU A 202 -57.44 12.50 -11.07
CA LEU A 202 -58.59 13.40 -11.19
C LEU A 202 -58.56 14.52 -10.13
N VAL A 203 -58.19 14.18 -8.88
CA VAL A 203 -57.98 15.17 -7.81
C VAL A 203 -56.86 16.14 -8.18
N PHE A 204 -55.75 15.63 -8.67
CA PHE A 204 -54.62 16.45 -9.14
C PHE A 204 -55.03 17.43 -10.26
N LEU A 205 -55.73 16.93 -11.29
CA LEU A 205 -56.24 17.77 -12.39
C LEU A 205 -57.20 18.83 -11.89
N GLY A 206 -58.17 18.44 -11.04
CA GLY A 206 -59.13 19.37 -10.43
C GLY A 206 -58.46 20.46 -9.60
N SER A 207 -57.51 20.08 -8.74
CA SER A 207 -56.75 21.03 -7.92
C SER A 207 -55.91 21.99 -8.77
N THR A 208 -55.24 21.48 -9.82
CA THR A 208 -54.48 22.30 -10.77
C THR A 208 -55.35 23.30 -11.46
N LEU A 209 -56.56 22.90 -11.95
CA LEU A 209 -57.53 23.81 -12.57
C LEU A 209 -58.02 24.88 -11.57
N ILE A 210 -58.41 24.49 -10.35
CA ILE A 210 -58.88 25.43 -9.32
C ILE A 210 -57.80 26.49 -9.03
N ILE A 211 -56.56 26.12 -8.82
CA ILE A 211 -55.48 27.06 -8.50
C ILE A 211 -55.25 28.02 -9.66
N ASN A 212 -55.16 27.51 -10.89
CA ASN A 212 -54.87 28.35 -12.05
C ASN A 212 -56.06 29.25 -12.44
N PHE A 213 -57.32 28.78 -12.31
CA PHE A 213 -58.51 29.65 -12.47
C PHE A 213 -58.58 30.69 -11.36
N PHE A 214 -58.25 30.35 -10.10
CA PHE A 214 -58.18 31.33 -9.03
C PHE A 214 -57.17 32.44 -9.33
N ALA A 215 -55.96 32.06 -9.76
CA ALA A 215 -54.93 33.03 -10.17
C ALA A 215 -55.39 33.94 -11.32
N ALA A 216 -56.07 33.39 -12.32
CA ALA A 216 -56.59 34.14 -13.45
C ALA A 216 -57.72 35.10 -13.05
N HIS A 217 -58.68 34.63 -12.25
CA HIS A 217 -59.74 35.51 -11.75
C HIS A 217 -59.21 36.56 -10.76
N LEU A 218 -58.21 36.25 -9.97
CA LEU A 218 -57.54 37.22 -9.12
C LEU A 218 -56.89 38.33 -9.97
N ARG A 219 -56.22 37.93 -11.05
CA ARG A 219 -55.61 38.86 -12.01
C ARG A 219 -56.65 39.80 -12.63
N ASP A 220 -57.75 39.24 -13.13
CA ASP A 220 -58.88 40.04 -13.71
C ASP A 220 -59.53 40.98 -12.68
N ALA A 221 -59.69 40.56 -11.42
CA ALA A 221 -60.23 41.38 -10.35
C ALA A 221 -59.32 42.57 -10.01
N ILE A 222 -57.95 42.33 -10.03
CA ILE A 222 -56.95 43.37 -9.84
C ILE A 222 -57.09 44.43 -10.96
N ASP A 223 -57.11 43.98 -12.22
CA ASP A 223 -57.22 44.87 -13.38
C ASP A 223 -58.52 45.69 -13.31
N THR A 224 -59.60 45.06 -12.89
CA THR A 224 -60.84 45.75 -12.72
C THR A 224 -60.81 46.83 -11.61
N ALA A 225 -60.20 46.50 -10.45
CA ALA A 225 -60.06 47.44 -9.36
C ALA A 225 -59.17 48.67 -9.80
N ILE A 226 -58.10 48.43 -10.49
CA ILE A 226 -57.24 49.48 -11.00
C ILE A 226 -57.99 50.38 -12.03
N SER A 227 -58.74 49.78 -12.92
CA SER A 227 -59.58 50.53 -13.89
C SER A 227 -60.64 51.42 -13.25
N LEU A 228 -61.03 51.11 -12.01
CA LEU A 228 -61.98 51.90 -11.21
C LEU A 228 -61.34 52.86 -10.24
N ASP A 229 -60.01 53.08 -10.38
CA ASP A 229 -59.20 53.93 -9.51
C ASP A 229 -59.18 53.47 -8.04
N GLN A 230 -59.34 52.14 -7.83
CA GLN A 230 -59.30 51.48 -6.53
C GLN A 230 -57.90 50.80 -6.33
N GLU A 231 -57.48 50.71 -5.06
CA GLU A 231 -56.27 50.02 -4.72
C GLU A 231 -56.43 48.49 -4.91
N ALA A 232 -55.45 47.83 -5.53
CA ALA A 232 -55.49 46.40 -5.84
C ALA A 232 -55.67 45.49 -4.61
N TYR A 233 -55.20 45.93 -3.42
CA TYR A 233 -55.37 45.19 -2.16
C TYR A 233 -56.82 45.21 -1.62
N THR A 234 -57.75 46.00 -2.20
CA THR A 234 -59.14 45.99 -1.84
C THR A 234 -59.94 44.84 -2.46
N VAL A 235 -59.32 44.07 -3.34
CA VAL A 235 -59.87 42.89 -3.99
C VAL A 235 -60.25 41.81 -2.96
N ASP A 236 -61.54 41.50 -2.85
CA ASP A 236 -62.05 40.43 -1.97
C ASP A 236 -61.74 39.04 -2.59
N THR A 237 -60.78 38.36 -2.01
CA THR A 237 -60.33 37.02 -2.45
C THR A 237 -61.46 35.95 -2.31
N MET A 238 -62.47 36.15 -1.41
CA MET A 238 -63.56 35.22 -1.29
C MET A 238 -64.49 35.34 -2.48
N VAL A 239 -64.75 36.57 -2.98
CA VAL A 239 -65.52 36.80 -4.21
C VAL A 239 -64.82 36.18 -5.41
N VAL A 240 -63.45 36.29 -5.47
CA VAL A 240 -62.67 35.66 -6.51
C VAL A 240 -62.82 34.15 -6.45
N ALA A 241 -62.71 33.54 -5.26
CA ALA A 241 -62.82 32.09 -5.07
C ALA A 241 -64.23 31.60 -5.48
N GLN A 242 -65.33 32.37 -5.16
CA GLN A 242 -66.70 32.04 -5.59
C GLN A 242 -66.84 32.04 -7.12
N LYS A 243 -66.22 32.98 -7.84
CA LYS A 243 -66.14 33.01 -9.30
C LYS A 243 -65.55 31.79 -9.95
N VAL A 244 -64.56 31.22 -9.34
CA VAL A 244 -63.90 29.97 -9.83
C VAL A 244 -64.92 28.83 -9.97
N PHE A 245 -65.86 28.74 -9.06
CA PHE A 245 -66.93 27.70 -9.09
C PHE A 245 -68.16 28.09 -9.82
N SER A 246 -68.58 29.37 -9.75
CA SER A 246 -69.84 29.83 -10.36
C SER A 246 -69.71 30.14 -11.85
N SER A 247 -68.59 30.66 -12.29
CA SER A 247 -68.37 31.09 -13.67
C SER A 247 -66.87 30.99 -14.05
N PRO A 248 -66.24 29.78 -14.08
CA PRO A 248 -64.82 29.58 -14.25
C PRO A 248 -64.30 30.16 -15.57
N LEU A 249 -65.06 30.12 -16.64
CA LEU A 249 -64.64 30.59 -17.98
C LEU A 249 -64.95 32.08 -18.24
N ALA A 250 -65.52 32.81 -17.29
CA ALA A 250 -65.86 34.23 -17.43
C ALA A 250 -64.62 35.12 -17.18
N LEU A 251 -63.55 34.89 -17.93
CA LEU A 251 -62.29 35.66 -17.90
C LEU A 251 -62.38 36.86 -18.82
N GLN A 252 -61.85 38.00 -18.35
CA GLN A 252 -61.99 39.29 -19.06
C GLN A 252 -60.79 39.64 -19.88
N SER A 253 -59.58 39.20 -19.42
CA SER A 253 -58.31 39.56 -20.08
C SER A 253 -57.69 38.37 -20.80
N PHE A 254 -56.97 38.64 -21.88
CA PHE A 254 -56.19 37.64 -22.58
C PHE A 254 -55.01 37.15 -21.71
N GLU A 255 -54.46 38.05 -20.92
CA GLU A 255 -53.37 37.75 -19.96
C GLU A 255 -53.80 36.72 -18.92
N SER A 256 -55.03 36.74 -18.46
CA SER A 256 -55.56 35.75 -17.50
C SER A 256 -55.67 34.34 -18.14
N ILE A 257 -56.00 34.27 -19.43
CA ILE A 257 -56.00 33.00 -20.18
C ILE A 257 -54.55 32.47 -20.33
N VAL A 258 -53.60 33.36 -20.66
CA VAL A 258 -52.18 33.00 -20.76
C VAL A 258 -51.64 32.51 -19.42
N LEU A 259 -52.04 33.14 -18.32
CA LEU A 259 -51.64 32.75 -16.97
C LEU A 259 -52.05 31.30 -16.64
N ILE A 260 -53.28 30.88 -16.98
CA ILE A 260 -53.73 29.49 -16.83
C ILE A 260 -52.87 28.53 -17.64
N LEU A 261 -52.63 28.85 -18.92
CA LEU A 261 -51.83 27.99 -19.80
C LEU A 261 -50.38 27.82 -19.30
N ILE A 262 -49.77 28.88 -18.82
CA ILE A 262 -48.43 28.87 -18.24
C ILE A 262 -48.40 28.01 -16.95
N GLY A 263 -49.30 28.25 -16.00
CA GLY A 263 -49.35 27.50 -14.73
C GLY A 263 -49.62 26.01 -14.96
N MET A 264 -50.57 25.67 -15.87
CA MET A 264 -50.77 24.26 -16.25
C MET A 264 -49.56 23.64 -16.89
N ALA A 265 -48.87 24.35 -17.77
CA ALA A 265 -47.66 23.86 -18.44
C ALA A 265 -46.56 23.56 -17.40
N PHE A 266 -46.32 24.43 -16.43
CA PHE A 266 -45.33 24.20 -15.37
C PHE A 266 -45.74 23.05 -14.46
N THR A 267 -47.00 22.93 -14.05
CA THR A 267 -47.52 21.82 -13.24
C THR A 267 -47.31 20.47 -13.94
N ILE A 268 -47.71 20.37 -15.22
CA ILE A 268 -47.54 19.16 -16.03
C ILE A 268 -46.05 18.82 -16.24
N SER A 269 -45.23 19.83 -16.51
CA SER A 269 -43.77 19.64 -16.67
C SER A 269 -43.13 19.10 -15.40
N ALA A 270 -43.51 19.61 -14.22
CA ALA A 270 -43.08 19.13 -12.93
C ALA A 270 -43.52 17.67 -12.69
N MET A 271 -44.79 17.36 -12.98
CA MET A 271 -45.34 16.01 -12.88
C MET A 271 -44.57 15.03 -13.77
N LEU A 272 -44.40 15.35 -15.05
CA LEU A 272 -43.67 14.48 -15.99
C LEU A 272 -42.22 14.29 -15.58
N LYS A 273 -41.54 15.39 -15.18
CA LYS A 273 -40.17 15.31 -14.73
C LYS A 273 -39.99 14.40 -13.52
N MET A 274 -40.89 14.46 -12.56
CA MET A 274 -40.83 13.61 -11.36
C MET A 274 -41.29 12.18 -11.63
N TYR A 275 -42.24 11.98 -12.53
CA TYR A 275 -42.63 10.64 -12.98
C TYR A 275 -41.41 9.89 -13.57
N PHE A 276 -40.63 10.54 -14.43
CA PHE A 276 -39.41 9.97 -15.06
C PHE A 276 -38.15 10.12 -14.22
N ALA A 277 -38.23 10.67 -13.01
CA ALA A 277 -37.05 10.75 -12.10
C ALA A 277 -36.71 9.41 -11.43
N ASP A 278 -37.55 8.39 -11.59
CA ASP A 278 -37.29 7.03 -11.15
C ASP A 278 -37.97 6.04 -12.12
N ASP A 279 -37.80 4.72 -11.87
CA ASP A 279 -38.44 3.70 -12.69
C ASP A 279 -39.97 3.91 -12.70
N PRO A 280 -40.63 3.78 -13.88
CA PRO A 280 -42.06 3.87 -13.99
C PRO A 280 -42.85 2.87 -13.13
N TYR A 281 -42.24 1.76 -12.70
CA TYR A 281 -42.82 0.83 -11.76
C TYR A 281 -42.44 1.23 -10.32
N PRO A 282 -43.40 1.49 -9.43
CA PRO A 282 -43.14 2.00 -8.09
C PRO A 282 -42.29 1.02 -7.27
N GLY A 283 -41.19 1.51 -6.67
CA GLY A 283 -40.27 0.73 -5.83
C GLY A 283 -39.20 -0.05 -6.59
N TYR A 284 -39.34 -0.27 -7.90
CA TYR A 284 -38.41 -1.09 -8.66
C TYR A 284 -37.02 -0.45 -8.78
N GLY A 285 -36.97 0.85 -9.09
CA GLY A 285 -35.68 1.57 -9.16
C GLY A 285 -34.98 1.74 -7.80
N GLU A 286 -35.77 1.86 -6.72
CA GLU A 286 -35.24 1.95 -5.36
C GLU A 286 -34.58 0.64 -4.93
N LEU A 287 -35.25 -0.49 -5.15
CA LEU A 287 -34.73 -1.82 -4.83
C LEU A 287 -33.51 -2.18 -5.65
N ASP A 288 -33.44 -1.75 -6.93
CA ASP A 288 -32.27 -1.95 -7.75
C ASP A 288 -31.07 -1.12 -7.26
N ARG A 289 -31.28 0.13 -6.88
CA ARG A 289 -30.20 0.95 -6.28
C ARG A 289 -29.69 0.37 -4.97
N GLU A 290 -30.59 -0.16 -4.12
CA GLU A 290 -30.18 -0.83 -2.89
C GLU A 290 -29.34 -2.08 -3.19
N LYS A 291 -29.77 -2.89 -4.17
CA LYS A 291 -29.01 -4.05 -4.66
C LYS A 291 -27.63 -3.65 -5.16
N GLN A 292 -27.55 -2.62 -6.01
CA GLN A 292 -26.27 -2.12 -6.53
C GLN A 292 -25.37 -1.62 -5.41
N ALA A 293 -25.89 -0.84 -4.47
CA ALA A 293 -25.11 -0.32 -3.35
C ALA A 293 -24.53 -1.43 -2.46
N LYS A 294 -25.34 -2.46 -2.12
CA LYS A 294 -24.85 -3.61 -1.32
C LYS A 294 -23.82 -4.45 -2.08
N THR A 295 -24.03 -4.63 -3.37
CA THR A 295 -23.09 -5.35 -4.23
C THR A 295 -21.76 -4.60 -4.34
N GLU A 296 -21.80 -3.28 -4.55
CA GLU A 296 -20.61 -2.43 -4.64
C GLU A 296 -19.85 -2.39 -3.31
N ALA A 297 -20.55 -2.27 -2.19
CA ALA A 297 -19.95 -2.34 -0.85
C ALA A 297 -19.20 -3.67 -0.64
N HIS A 298 -19.81 -4.79 -1.01
CA HIS A 298 -19.17 -6.10 -0.92
C HIS A 298 -17.92 -6.23 -1.81
N TYR A 299 -17.98 -5.73 -3.05
CA TYR A 299 -16.80 -5.70 -3.92
C TYR A 299 -15.69 -4.78 -3.40
N HIS A 300 -16.06 -3.69 -2.74
CA HIS A 300 -15.10 -2.81 -2.09
C HIS A 300 -14.34 -3.56 -0.96
N GLU A 301 -15.06 -4.28 -0.11
CA GLU A 301 -14.47 -5.09 0.96
C GLU A 301 -13.54 -6.18 0.42
N ILE A 302 -13.95 -6.90 -0.65
CA ILE A 302 -13.08 -7.89 -1.32
C ILE A 302 -11.81 -7.22 -1.83
N ARG A 303 -11.92 -6.06 -2.45
CA ARG A 303 -10.77 -5.32 -2.98
C ARG A 303 -9.79 -4.89 -1.89
N GLU A 304 -10.30 -4.41 -0.77
CA GLU A 304 -9.47 -4.05 0.39
C GLU A 304 -8.74 -5.27 0.95
N TYR A 305 -9.43 -6.39 1.11
CA TYR A 305 -8.80 -7.64 1.54
C TYR A 305 -7.69 -8.09 0.58
N LEU A 306 -7.94 -8.09 -0.72
CA LEU A 306 -6.92 -8.43 -1.72
C LEU A 306 -5.73 -7.48 -1.70
N ASN A 307 -5.96 -6.18 -1.46
CA ASN A 307 -4.89 -5.20 -1.29
C ASN A 307 -4.05 -5.50 -0.04
N MET A 308 -4.66 -5.81 1.09
CA MET A 308 -3.93 -6.20 2.32
C MET A 308 -3.07 -7.46 2.08
N CYS A 309 -3.62 -8.48 1.43
CA CYS A 309 -2.86 -9.68 1.07
C CYS A 309 -1.68 -9.37 0.15
N ARG A 310 -1.90 -8.55 -0.88
CA ARG A 310 -0.85 -8.11 -1.81
C ARG A 310 0.26 -7.35 -1.09
N ASP A 311 -0.09 -6.41 -0.24
CA ASP A 311 0.86 -5.55 0.46
C ASP A 311 1.70 -6.36 1.46
N LEU A 312 1.08 -7.32 2.16
CA LEU A 312 1.80 -8.28 3.01
C LEU A 312 2.81 -9.11 2.18
N MET A 313 2.40 -9.62 1.03
CA MET A 313 3.29 -10.41 0.16
C MET A 313 4.46 -9.57 -0.37
N LEU A 314 4.21 -8.32 -0.79
CA LEU A 314 5.26 -7.42 -1.27
C LEU A 314 6.26 -7.08 -0.18
N GLU A 315 5.81 -6.78 1.04
CA GLU A 315 6.66 -6.55 2.21
C GLU A 315 7.59 -7.75 2.43
N ARG A 316 7.05 -8.97 2.46
CA ARG A 316 7.83 -10.19 2.69
C ARG A 316 8.81 -10.53 1.58
N VAL A 317 8.43 -10.32 0.33
CA VAL A 317 9.34 -10.50 -0.81
C VAL A 317 10.53 -9.55 -0.72
N LEU A 318 10.32 -8.30 -0.31
CA LEU A 318 11.41 -7.33 -0.10
C LEU A 318 12.32 -7.74 1.06
N ASP A 319 11.77 -8.17 2.19
CA ASP A 319 12.53 -8.64 3.37
C ASP A 319 13.39 -9.85 3.04
N ILE A 320 12.82 -10.85 2.36
CA ILE A 320 13.54 -12.05 1.93
C ILE A 320 14.63 -11.68 0.93
N ARG A 321 14.35 -10.83 -0.06
CA ARG A 321 15.32 -10.37 -1.05
C ARG A 321 16.52 -9.68 -0.38
N THR A 322 16.25 -8.78 0.56
CA THR A 322 17.28 -8.07 1.31
C THR A 322 18.13 -9.05 2.13
N THR A 323 17.50 -10.03 2.78
CA THR A 323 18.19 -11.06 3.56
C THR A 323 19.05 -11.94 2.68
N ILE A 324 18.58 -12.36 1.49
CA ILE A 324 19.37 -13.13 0.51
C ILE A 324 20.57 -12.31 0.02
N GLN A 325 20.41 -11.01 -0.24
CA GLN A 325 21.54 -10.16 -0.62
C GLN A 325 22.60 -10.09 0.48
N ASN A 326 22.18 -9.96 1.74
CA ASN A 326 23.09 -9.96 2.89
C ASN A 326 23.82 -11.31 3.04
N ILE A 327 23.12 -12.43 2.86
CA ILE A 327 23.74 -13.77 2.84
C ILE A 327 24.79 -13.86 1.72
N SER A 328 24.44 -13.44 0.50
CA SER A 328 25.36 -13.45 -0.64
C SER A 328 26.62 -12.61 -0.37
N THR A 329 26.46 -11.43 0.21
CA THR A 329 27.58 -10.57 0.60
C THR A 329 28.46 -11.24 1.65
N ASN A 330 27.87 -11.82 2.69
CA ASN A 330 28.59 -12.51 3.75
C ASN A 330 29.31 -13.76 3.25
N LEU A 331 28.74 -14.49 2.29
CA LEU A 331 29.39 -15.62 1.63
C LEU A 331 30.63 -15.19 0.83
N ASN A 332 30.56 -14.08 0.10
CA ASN A 332 31.70 -13.54 -0.62
C ASN A 332 32.81 -13.10 0.34
N LEU A 333 32.46 -12.46 1.47
CA LEU A 333 33.41 -12.11 2.52
C LEU A 333 34.06 -13.37 3.13
N LEU A 334 33.26 -14.40 3.42
CA LEU A 334 33.74 -15.66 3.95
C LEU A 334 34.77 -16.33 3.00
N ASN A 335 34.51 -16.37 1.70
CA ASN A 335 35.44 -16.89 0.71
C ASN A 335 36.74 -16.08 0.67
N ASN A 336 36.65 -14.75 0.72
CA ASN A 336 37.84 -13.88 0.77
C ASN A 336 38.67 -14.16 2.03
N TYR A 337 38.03 -14.26 3.19
CA TYR A 337 38.75 -14.57 4.44
C TYR A 337 39.37 -15.95 4.41
N ARG A 338 38.71 -16.94 3.80
CA ARG A 338 39.27 -18.29 3.60
C ARG A 338 40.51 -18.26 2.72
N GLU A 339 40.50 -17.53 1.61
CA GLU A 339 41.68 -17.38 0.73
C GLU A 339 42.83 -16.69 1.47
N ARG A 340 42.55 -15.62 2.21
CA ARG A 340 43.57 -14.93 3.02
C ARG A 340 44.18 -15.86 4.08
N LEU A 341 43.36 -16.66 4.75
CA LEU A 341 43.81 -17.62 5.76
C LEU A 341 44.73 -18.69 5.15
N SER A 342 44.36 -19.25 3.99
CA SER A 342 45.18 -20.19 3.24
C SER A 342 46.52 -19.56 2.82
N LEU A 343 46.47 -18.32 2.32
CA LEU A 343 47.68 -17.59 1.92
C LEU A 343 48.62 -17.32 3.10
N TYR A 344 48.09 -16.93 4.26
CA TYR A 344 48.92 -16.75 5.46
C TYR A 344 49.58 -18.05 5.89
N THR A 345 48.88 -19.18 5.87
CA THR A 345 49.44 -20.48 6.23
C THR A 345 50.52 -20.89 5.25
N GLN A 346 50.30 -20.74 3.95
CA GLN A 346 51.29 -21.05 2.91
C GLN A 346 52.54 -20.16 3.00
N ASN A 347 52.33 -18.85 3.20
CA ASN A 347 53.44 -17.91 3.35
C ASN A 347 54.28 -18.22 4.60
N PHE A 348 53.64 -18.60 5.69
CA PHE A 348 54.38 -19.00 6.90
C PHE A 348 55.17 -20.29 6.69
N GLN A 349 54.63 -21.30 6.03
CA GLN A 349 55.40 -22.52 5.67
C GLN A 349 56.56 -22.21 4.75
N THR A 350 56.38 -21.36 3.74
CA THR A 350 57.43 -20.90 2.84
C THR A 350 58.53 -20.15 3.61
N PHE A 351 58.15 -19.29 4.55
CA PHE A 351 59.05 -18.58 5.44
C PHE A 351 59.89 -19.58 6.27
N LEU A 352 59.29 -20.59 6.89
CA LEU A 352 59.99 -21.62 7.66
C LEU A 352 61.00 -22.38 6.80
N HIS A 353 60.64 -22.72 5.58
CA HIS A 353 61.54 -23.38 4.63
C HIS A 353 62.75 -22.48 4.26
N GLN A 354 62.51 -21.20 3.98
CA GLN A 354 63.54 -20.22 3.71
C GLN A 354 64.48 -20.03 4.90
N VAL A 355 63.91 -19.92 6.12
CA VAL A 355 64.75 -19.83 7.35
C VAL A 355 65.58 -21.05 7.54
N GLN A 356 65.11 -22.29 7.31
CA GLN A 356 65.87 -23.50 7.39
C GLN A 356 67.04 -23.47 6.36
N THR A 357 66.76 -23.06 5.12
CA THR A 357 67.83 -22.95 4.06
C THR A 357 68.90 -21.94 4.45
N ILE A 358 68.54 -20.77 4.94
CA ILE A 358 69.44 -19.73 5.40
C ILE A 358 70.27 -20.23 6.62
N ALA A 359 69.59 -20.93 7.52
CA ALA A 359 70.22 -21.51 8.71
C ALA A 359 71.32 -22.53 8.30
N ASP A 360 70.96 -23.41 7.37
CA ASP A 360 71.93 -24.38 6.82
C ASP A 360 73.14 -23.69 6.19
N GLU A 361 72.95 -22.66 5.38
CA GLU A 361 74.05 -21.90 4.78
C GLU A 361 74.96 -21.23 5.83
N ILE A 362 74.37 -20.56 6.83
CA ILE A 362 75.09 -19.83 7.86
C ILE A 362 75.88 -20.78 8.75
N VAL A 363 75.28 -21.89 9.19
CA VAL A 363 75.87 -22.87 10.05
C VAL A 363 77.02 -23.60 9.29
N ASN A 364 76.82 -23.97 8.03
CA ASN A 364 77.86 -24.61 7.21
C ASN A 364 79.01 -23.67 6.95
N GLU A 365 78.78 -22.36 6.73
CA GLU A 365 79.82 -21.36 6.57
C GLU A 365 80.69 -21.23 7.88
N TYR A 366 79.98 -21.15 9.03
CA TYR A 366 80.63 -21.12 10.33
C TYR A 366 81.51 -22.39 10.56
N ARG A 367 80.91 -23.59 10.38
CA ARG A 367 81.54 -24.86 10.58
C ARG A 367 82.74 -25.03 9.65
N SER A 368 82.63 -24.71 8.38
CA SER A 368 83.70 -24.83 7.39
C SER A 368 84.83 -23.87 7.70
N THR A 369 84.55 -22.64 8.10
CA THR A 369 85.55 -21.65 8.50
C THR A 369 86.28 -22.10 9.79
N ASN A 370 85.51 -22.57 10.78
CA ASN A 370 85.97 -23.10 12.03
C ASN A 370 86.98 -24.28 11.79
N MET A 371 86.52 -25.27 11.00
CA MET A 371 87.41 -26.45 10.65
C MET A 371 88.67 -26.06 9.93
N ARG A 372 88.60 -25.07 9.04
CA ARG A 372 89.76 -24.61 8.26
C ARG A 372 90.89 -24.04 9.14
N HIS A 373 90.58 -23.34 10.22
CA HIS A 373 91.48 -22.58 11.06
C HIS A 373 91.89 -23.32 12.35
N ARG A 374 91.44 -24.56 12.56
CA ARG A 374 91.89 -25.35 13.71
C ARG A 374 93.34 -25.73 13.62
N PRO A 375 94.09 -25.74 14.77
CA PRO A 375 95.46 -26.21 14.81
C PRO A 375 95.56 -27.71 14.53
N GLU A 376 96.73 -28.14 13.99
CA GLU A 376 97.04 -29.58 13.72
C GLU A 376 97.37 -30.34 15.01
N PRO A 377 96.97 -31.64 15.17
CA PRO A 377 96.11 -32.40 14.26
C PRO A 377 94.68 -31.93 14.38
N LYS A 378 93.99 -31.66 13.23
CA LYS A 378 92.63 -31.14 13.20
C LYS A 378 91.66 -32.15 13.77
N GLN A 379 90.97 -31.78 14.86
CA GLN A 379 89.92 -32.57 15.49
C GLN A 379 88.63 -31.73 15.53
N PHE A 380 87.50 -32.37 15.16
CA PHE A 380 86.19 -31.68 15.01
C PHE A 380 85.13 -32.27 15.94
N PRO A 381 84.17 -31.48 16.38
CA PRO A 381 83.00 -31.99 17.11
C PRO A 381 82.29 -33.02 16.26
N LYS A 382 81.88 -34.14 16.82
CA LYS A 382 81.10 -35.20 16.11
C LYS A 382 79.81 -34.76 15.49
N TYR A 383 79.18 -33.70 16.00
CA TYR A 383 77.93 -33.18 15.45
C TYR A 383 78.12 -32.35 14.17
N TYR A 384 79.34 -31.95 13.82
CA TYR A 384 79.63 -31.27 12.56
C TYR A 384 79.32 -32.13 11.33
N ASP A 385 79.36 -33.42 11.46
CA ASP A 385 79.09 -34.39 10.39
C ASP A 385 77.58 -34.50 10.11
N LYS A 386 76.72 -33.93 10.97
CA LYS A 386 75.30 -33.95 10.80
C LYS A 386 74.79 -32.66 10.16
N ALA A 387 73.89 -32.78 9.18
CA ALA A 387 73.16 -31.63 8.66
C ALA A 387 72.49 -30.83 9.79
N TYR A 388 72.58 -29.54 9.69
CA TYR A 388 71.85 -28.68 10.67
C TYR A 388 70.34 -28.81 10.51
N SER A 389 69.65 -28.94 11.60
CA SER A 389 68.20 -28.87 11.65
C SER A 389 67.76 -27.91 12.77
N MET A 390 67.00 -26.91 12.40
CA MET A 390 66.49 -25.96 13.36
C MET A 390 65.60 -26.69 14.40
N PRO A 391 65.89 -26.52 15.71
CA PRO A 391 65.26 -27.28 16.77
C PRO A 391 63.77 -26.83 16.97
N TYR A 392 63.42 -25.66 16.46
CA TYR A 392 62.09 -25.09 16.61
C TYR A 392 61.33 -25.03 15.26
N LYS A 393 60.25 -25.82 15.13
CA LYS A 393 59.38 -25.88 13.93
C LYS A 393 57.95 -25.68 14.35
N PRO A 394 57.52 -24.43 14.48
CA PRO A 394 56.16 -24.17 14.89
C PRO A 394 55.16 -24.55 13.80
N GLU A 395 53.98 -25.04 14.22
CA GLU A 395 52.83 -25.27 13.36
C GLU A 395 51.76 -24.22 13.66
N LEU A 396 51.25 -23.59 12.62
CA LEU A 396 50.07 -22.72 12.76
C LEU A 396 48.82 -23.58 12.75
N ASN A 397 48.30 -23.86 13.94
CA ASN A 397 46.98 -24.51 14.07
C ASN A 397 45.88 -23.48 13.81
N ILE A 398 45.18 -23.64 12.70
CA ILE A 398 43.92 -22.92 12.43
C ILE A 398 42.87 -23.65 13.26
N PRO A 399 42.01 -22.93 14.05
CA PRO A 399 40.90 -23.58 14.75
C PRO A 399 39.88 -24.10 13.74
N ASP A 400 40.06 -25.36 13.33
CA ASP A 400 39.22 -26.04 12.31
C ASP A 400 37.77 -26.19 12.71
N SER A 401 37.43 -26.09 13.97
CA SER A 401 36.13 -26.52 14.47
C SER A 401 34.94 -25.61 14.07
N LYS A 402 35.17 -24.30 13.91
CA LYS A 402 34.03 -23.38 13.57
C LYS A 402 33.94 -23.10 12.07
N ILE A 403 35.09 -22.94 11.37
CA ILE A 403 35.12 -22.69 9.93
C ILE A 403 34.65 -23.93 9.15
N GLY A 404 35.08 -25.12 9.56
CA GLY A 404 34.67 -26.38 8.96
C GLY A 404 33.13 -26.68 9.17
N ILE A 405 32.60 -26.31 10.31
CA ILE A 405 31.14 -26.45 10.60
C ILE A 405 30.36 -25.46 9.77
N LEU A 406 30.77 -24.19 9.67
CA LEU A 406 30.12 -23.17 8.85
C LEU A 406 30.13 -23.55 7.36
N LEU A 407 31.24 -24.05 6.84
CA LEU A 407 31.33 -24.52 5.45
C LEU A 407 30.45 -25.73 5.18
N LYS A 408 30.37 -26.70 6.11
CA LYS A 408 29.55 -27.90 5.98
C LYS A 408 28.02 -27.61 6.08
N ASN A 409 27.69 -26.54 6.79
CA ASN A 409 26.30 -26.08 6.89
C ASN A 409 25.85 -25.24 5.67
N LEU A 410 26.80 -24.69 4.91
CA LEU A 410 26.54 -23.92 3.68
C LEU A 410 26.48 -24.80 2.42
N GLU A 411 27.01 -26.02 2.46
CA GLU A 411 26.92 -27.02 1.38
C GLU A 411 25.62 -27.85 1.41
N LYS A 412 24.84 -27.72 2.49
CA LYS A 412 23.47 -28.28 2.63
C LYS A 412 22.39 -27.23 2.33
#